data_cf801798df5d679cff5173ae9dceb572
#
_entry.id   cf801798df5d679cff5173ae9dceb572
#
_cell.length_a   1.000
_cell.length_b   1.000
_cell.length_c   1.000
_cell.angle_alpha   90.00
_cell.angle_beta   90.00
_cell.angle_gamma   90.00
#
_symmetry.space_group_name_H-M   'P 1'
#
loop_
_entity.id
_entity.type
_entity.pdbx_description
1 polymer ?
#
loop_
_entity_poly.entity_id
_entity_poly.type
_entity_poly.pdbx_seq_one_letter_code
_entity_poly.pdbx_strand_id
1 'polypeptide(L)'
;MKTSQYHRREILEVNEIPLSIPDNQLESTICQALSLSGVPVSPVDIQSIHRTKKLENVIIKFSDRKKRNDILSKRKVFMDMKKDLLDLKLNSDFYINESLCIENSDLFYFTRVLKKKNKIHSTWFANNTVNIKVKQSSPTFKIFHKSELEAILKLDDLDYFISNL
;
A
#
# COMPACT_ATOMS: atom_id res chain seq x y z
N MET A 1 6.87 -13.97 -11.15
CA MET A 1 6.11 -13.35 -10.03
C MET A 1 6.47 -14.07 -8.75
N LYS A 2 6.91 -13.33 -7.72
CA LYS A 2 7.28 -13.95 -6.43
C LYS A 2 6.02 -14.50 -5.75
N THR A 3 6.06 -15.75 -5.32
CA THR A 3 4.93 -16.48 -4.70
C THR A 3 4.36 -15.72 -3.49
N SER A 4 5.21 -15.08 -2.68
CA SER A 4 4.80 -14.32 -1.50
C SER A 4 3.91 -13.11 -1.83
N GLN A 5 4.16 -12.40 -2.92
CA GLN A 5 3.31 -11.28 -3.35
C GLN A 5 2.00 -11.77 -3.98
N TYR A 6 2.02 -12.91 -4.64
CA TYR A 6 0.80 -13.51 -5.22
C TYR A 6 -0.28 -13.73 -4.16
N HIS A 7 0.09 -14.25 -2.98
CA HIS A 7 -0.83 -14.50 -1.87
C HIS A 7 -1.37 -13.22 -1.22
N ARG A 8 -0.81 -12.06 -1.53
CA ARG A 8 -1.24 -10.76 -0.97
C ARG A 8 -2.22 -9.98 -1.86
N ARG A 9 -2.61 -10.54 -2.99
CA ARG A 9 -3.51 -9.86 -3.96
C ARG A 9 -4.92 -9.61 -3.43
N GLU A 10 -5.32 -10.30 -2.38
CA GLU A 10 -6.63 -10.17 -1.74
C GLU A 10 -6.57 -9.33 -0.48
N ILE A 11 -5.39 -8.79 -0.16
CA ILE A 11 -5.11 -8.11 1.11
C ILE A 11 -4.98 -6.60 0.87
N LEU A 12 -5.61 -5.82 1.75
CA LEU A 12 -5.34 -4.40 1.93
C LEU A 12 -4.71 -4.16 3.30
N GLU A 13 -3.85 -3.16 3.38
CA GLU A 13 -3.36 -2.60 4.62
C GLU A 13 -4.07 -1.27 4.86
N VAL A 14 -4.70 -1.14 6.01
CA VAL A 14 -5.38 0.07 6.47
C VAL A 14 -4.55 0.68 7.59
N ASN A 15 -4.23 1.96 7.47
CA ASN A 15 -3.31 2.64 8.35
C ASN A 15 -4.02 3.72 9.17
N GLU A 16 -3.40 4.10 10.29
CA GLU A 16 -3.89 5.13 11.21
C GLU A 16 -5.22 4.75 11.88
N ILE A 17 -5.35 3.50 12.29
CA ILE A 17 -6.51 3.02 13.03
C ILE A 17 -6.26 3.20 14.53
N PRO A 18 -6.99 4.09 15.21
CA PRO A 18 -6.78 4.37 16.63
C PRO A 18 -6.85 3.12 17.51
N LEU A 19 -5.97 3.05 18.50
CA LEU A 19 -5.97 1.95 19.49
C LEU A 19 -7.21 1.99 20.39
N SER A 20 -7.91 3.12 20.44
CA SER A 20 -9.17 3.28 21.18
C SER A 20 -10.32 2.46 20.60
N ILE A 21 -10.22 2.00 19.35
CA ILE A 21 -11.21 1.11 18.73
C ILE A 21 -10.93 -0.32 19.21
N PRO A 22 -11.82 -0.92 20.00
CA PRO A 22 -11.62 -2.27 20.49
C PRO A 22 -11.73 -3.30 19.37
N ASP A 23 -11.05 -4.43 19.53
CA ASP A 23 -10.96 -5.45 18.49
C ASP A 23 -12.33 -6.00 18.06
N ASN A 24 -13.30 -6.08 18.98
CA ASN A 24 -14.67 -6.52 18.66
C ASN A 24 -15.47 -5.51 17.81
N GLN A 25 -15.02 -4.26 17.71
CA GLN A 25 -15.63 -3.22 16.86
C GLN A 25 -14.82 -2.93 15.60
N LEU A 26 -13.62 -3.51 15.49
CA LEU A 26 -12.67 -3.21 14.43
C LEU A 26 -13.25 -3.51 13.04
N GLU A 27 -13.82 -4.70 12.86
CA GLU A 27 -14.38 -5.13 11.58
C GLU A 27 -15.53 -4.23 11.13
N SER A 28 -16.51 -3.96 12.01
CA SER A 28 -17.67 -3.12 11.67
C SER A 28 -17.25 -1.67 11.35
N THR A 29 -16.34 -1.11 12.12
CA THR A 29 -15.83 0.25 11.92
C THR A 29 -15.10 0.37 10.59
N ILE A 30 -14.24 -0.59 10.27
CA ILE A 30 -13.48 -0.57 9.00
C ILE A 30 -14.41 -0.82 7.81
N CYS A 31 -15.39 -1.72 7.91
CA CYS A 31 -16.39 -1.90 6.85
C CYS A 31 -17.13 -0.59 6.55
N GLN A 32 -17.53 0.16 7.58
CA GLN A 32 -18.15 1.47 7.41
C GLN A 32 -17.21 2.48 6.75
N ALA A 33 -15.96 2.53 7.19
CA ALA A 33 -14.95 3.42 6.60
C ALA A 33 -14.68 3.10 5.13
N LEU A 34 -14.45 1.84 4.79
CA LEU A 34 -14.20 1.42 3.42
C LEU A 34 -15.40 1.69 2.50
N SER A 35 -16.63 1.60 3.02
CA SER A 35 -17.84 1.91 2.28
C SER A 35 -17.96 3.40 1.89
N LEU A 36 -17.22 4.29 2.56
CA LEU A 36 -17.11 5.70 2.16
C LEU A 36 -16.52 5.88 0.76
N SER A 37 -15.79 4.89 0.28
CA SER A 37 -15.26 4.88 -1.10
C SER A 37 -16.36 4.82 -2.18
N GLY A 38 -17.60 4.54 -1.79
CA GLY A 38 -18.72 4.27 -2.70
C GLY A 38 -18.85 2.79 -3.08
N VAL A 39 -17.95 1.93 -2.63
CA VAL A 39 -18.04 0.47 -2.77
C VAL A 39 -18.59 -0.08 -1.46
N PRO A 40 -19.80 -0.66 -1.44
CA PRO A 40 -20.38 -1.23 -0.21
C PRO A 40 -19.50 -2.39 0.30
N VAL A 41 -19.14 -2.32 1.58
CA VAL A 41 -18.35 -3.35 2.27
C VAL A 41 -19.09 -3.78 3.52
N SER A 42 -19.28 -5.08 3.67
CA SER A 42 -19.91 -5.70 4.83
C SER A 42 -19.04 -6.83 5.38
N PRO A 43 -19.30 -7.34 6.59
CA PRO A 43 -18.51 -8.43 7.17
C PRO A 43 -18.38 -9.68 6.30
N VAL A 44 -19.39 -9.98 5.45
CA VAL A 44 -19.33 -11.13 4.53
C VAL A 44 -18.25 -11.00 3.46
N ASP A 45 -17.81 -9.78 3.16
CA ASP A 45 -16.74 -9.50 2.22
C ASP A 45 -15.35 -9.72 2.82
N ILE A 46 -15.26 -9.84 4.15
CA ILE A 46 -14.02 -9.93 4.91
C ILE A 46 -13.77 -11.37 5.32
N GLN A 47 -12.67 -11.93 4.86
CA GLN A 47 -12.23 -13.27 5.25
C GLN A 47 -11.48 -13.25 6.58
N SER A 48 -10.63 -12.26 6.79
CA SER A 48 -9.94 -12.03 8.05
C SER A 48 -9.53 -10.57 8.22
N ILE A 49 -9.45 -10.13 9.46
CA ILE A 49 -9.01 -8.79 9.85
C ILE A 49 -8.22 -8.88 11.15
N HIS A 50 -7.07 -8.23 11.21
CA HIS A 50 -6.26 -8.18 12.42
C HIS A 50 -5.29 -7.00 12.40
N ARG A 51 -4.91 -6.54 13.59
CA ARG A 51 -3.86 -5.54 13.74
C ARG A 51 -2.50 -6.17 13.47
N THR A 52 -1.58 -5.38 12.92
CA THR A 52 -0.18 -5.78 12.70
C THR A 52 0.67 -5.52 13.96
N LYS A 53 1.97 -5.78 13.88
CA LYS A 53 2.93 -5.40 14.93
C LYS A 53 2.94 -3.88 15.19
N LYS A 54 2.71 -3.08 14.15
CA LYS A 54 2.34 -1.66 14.30
C LYS A 54 0.85 -1.62 14.57
N LEU A 55 0.46 -1.56 15.82
CA LEU A 55 -0.91 -1.75 16.29
C LEU A 55 -1.94 -0.83 15.62
N GLU A 56 -1.52 0.31 15.10
CA GLU A 56 -2.36 1.24 14.34
C GLU A 56 -2.61 0.81 12.89
N ASN A 57 -1.88 -0.19 12.40
CA ASN A 57 -2.08 -0.75 11.08
C ASN A 57 -2.91 -2.05 11.16
N VAL A 58 -3.83 -2.20 10.23
CA VAL A 58 -4.73 -3.34 10.14
C VAL A 58 -4.59 -4.01 8.78
N ILE A 59 -4.47 -5.31 8.78
CA ILE A 59 -4.47 -6.15 7.58
C ILE A 59 -5.87 -6.73 7.39
N ILE A 60 -6.41 -6.56 6.18
CA ILE A 60 -7.72 -7.08 5.79
C ILE A 60 -7.56 -8.00 4.60
N LYS A 61 -8.01 -9.22 4.74
CA LYS A 61 -8.14 -10.16 3.62
C LYS A 61 -9.58 -10.21 3.16
N PHE A 62 -9.79 -9.94 1.88
CA PHE A 62 -11.10 -9.96 1.24
C PHE A 62 -11.43 -11.35 0.70
N SER A 63 -12.71 -11.70 0.69
CA SER A 63 -13.22 -12.90 0.04
C SER A 63 -13.22 -12.76 -1.49
N ASP A 64 -13.42 -11.54 -1.99
CA ASP A 64 -13.42 -11.18 -3.41
C ASP A 64 -12.33 -10.17 -3.74
N ARG A 65 -11.40 -10.58 -4.59
CA ARG A 65 -10.30 -9.73 -5.06
C ARG A 65 -10.79 -8.54 -5.89
N LYS A 66 -11.88 -8.70 -6.65
CA LYS A 66 -12.43 -7.61 -7.46
C LYS A 66 -12.89 -6.46 -6.56
N LYS A 67 -13.65 -6.77 -5.52
CA LYS A 67 -14.08 -5.76 -4.54
C LYS A 67 -12.89 -5.07 -3.87
N ARG A 68 -11.87 -5.85 -3.47
CA ARG A 68 -10.61 -5.31 -2.93
C ARG A 68 -9.97 -4.32 -3.89
N ASN A 69 -9.86 -4.67 -5.17
CA ASN A 69 -9.26 -3.81 -6.19
C ASN A 69 -10.09 -2.54 -6.45
N ASP A 70 -11.42 -2.65 -6.44
CA ASP A 70 -12.32 -1.51 -6.62
C ASP A 70 -12.14 -0.49 -5.49
N ILE A 71 -12.02 -0.95 -4.24
CA ILE A 71 -11.76 -0.08 -3.09
C ILE A 71 -10.38 0.59 -3.23
N LEU A 72 -9.35 -0.18 -3.54
CA LEU A 72 -7.99 0.34 -3.69
C LEU A 72 -7.91 1.40 -4.81
N SER A 73 -8.61 1.20 -5.91
CA SER A 73 -8.64 2.18 -7.02
C SER A 73 -9.23 3.52 -6.61
N LYS A 74 -10.09 3.53 -5.61
CA LYS A 74 -10.77 4.72 -5.08
C LYS A 74 -10.12 5.29 -3.81
N ARG A 75 -8.93 4.83 -3.45
CA ARG A 75 -8.26 5.20 -2.19
C ARG A 75 -8.10 6.71 -1.96
N LYS A 76 -7.98 7.51 -3.02
CA LYS A 76 -7.84 8.96 -2.92
C LYS A 76 -9.08 9.66 -2.36
N VAL A 77 -10.26 9.05 -2.47
CA VAL A 77 -11.52 9.60 -1.96
C VAL A 77 -11.46 9.84 -0.44
N PHE A 78 -10.72 9.01 0.29
CA PHE A 78 -10.59 9.16 1.75
C PHE A 78 -9.94 10.47 2.18
N MET A 79 -9.13 11.09 1.32
CA MET A 79 -8.53 12.40 1.59
C MET A 79 -9.58 13.50 1.72
N ASP A 80 -10.73 13.34 1.05
CA ASP A 80 -11.85 14.29 1.05
C ASP A 80 -12.92 13.93 2.09
N MET A 81 -12.80 12.75 2.74
CA MET A 81 -13.77 12.21 3.69
C MET A 81 -13.36 12.36 5.16
N LYS A 82 -12.56 13.38 5.48
CA LYS A 82 -12.01 13.58 6.83
C LYS A 82 -13.08 13.68 7.90
N LYS A 83 -14.16 14.40 7.63
CA LYS A 83 -15.28 14.55 8.58
C LYS A 83 -15.96 13.21 8.83
N ASP A 84 -16.28 12.48 7.76
CA ASP A 84 -16.94 11.17 7.88
C ASP A 84 -16.07 10.17 8.64
N LEU A 85 -14.75 10.19 8.41
CA LEU A 85 -13.80 9.35 9.14
C LEU A 85 -13.76 9.69 10.64
N LEU A 86 -13.77 10.99 10.99
CA LEU A 86 -13.82 11.44 12.38
C LEU A 86 -15.15 11.05 13.05
N ASP A 87 -16.26 11.10 12.33
CA ASP A 87 -17.57 10.67 12.84
C ASP A 87 -17.58 9.17 13.17
N LEU A 88 -16.75 8.37 12.46
CA LEU A 88 -16.51 6.96 12.77
C LEU A 88 -15.45 6.74 13.86
N LYS A 89 -14.97 7.80 14.51
CA LYS A 89 -13.88 7.77 15.51
C LYS A 89 -12.54 7.30 14.95
N LEU A 90 -12.37 7.45 13.64
CA LEU A 90 -11.10 7.18 12.96
C LEU A 90 -10.26 8.44 12.85
N ASN A 91 -8.98 8.28 12.54
CA ASN A 91 -8.07 9.39 12.30
C ASN A 91 -8.34 10.02 10.92
N SER A 92 -8.20 11.33 10.80
CA SER A 92 -8.26 12.04 9.51
C SER A 92 -7.15 11.63 8.54
N ASP A 93 -6.08 11.04 9.04
CA ASP A 93 -4.95 10.52 8.27
C ASP A 93 -5.13 9.06 7.84
N PHE A 94 -6.33 8.51 8.01
CA PHE A 94 -6.69 7.18 7.51
C PHE A 94 -6.35 7.04 6.02
N TYR A 95 -5.66 5.97 5.68
CA TYR A 95 -5.37 5.63 4.29
C TYR A 95 -5.23 4.13 4.09
N ILE A 96 -5.36 3.69 2.85
CA ILE A 96 -5.25 2.29 2.47
C ILE A 96 -4.12 2.09 1.46
N ASN A 97 -3.42 0.97 1.58
CA ASN A 97 -2.36 0.54 0.68
C ASN A 97 -2.50 -0.93 0.31
N GLU A 98 -1.81 -1.32 -0.75
CA GLU A 98 -1.58 -2.73 -1.01
C GLU A 98 -0.67 -3.33 0.07
N SER A 99 -0.95 -4.57 0.45
CA SER A 99 -0.04 -5.33 1.31
C SER A 99 1.13 -5.85 0.47
N LEU A 100 2.33 -5.38 0.76
CA LEU A 100 3.55 -5.78 0.06
C LEU A 100 4.29 -6.88 0.83
N CYS A 101 4.86 -7.85 0.11
CA CYS A 101 5.85 -8.73 0.71
C CYS A 101 7.13 -7.94 1.06
N ILE A 102 7.95 -8.48 1.96
CA ILE A 102 9.15 -7.78 2.45
C ILE A 102 10.04 -7.31 1.29
N GLU A 103 10.32 -8.19 0.33
CA GLU A 103 11.19 -7.86 -0.80
C GLU A 103 10.63 -6.73 -1.67
N ASN A 104 9.33 -6.70 -1.91
CA ASN A 104 8.70 -5.62 -2.65
C ASN A 104 8.63 -4.33 -1.82
N SER A 105 8.41 -4.45 -0.52
CA SER A 105 8.41 -3.31 0.40
C SER A 105 9.79 -2.64 0.42
N ASP A 106 10.85 -3.42 0.56
CA ASP A 106 12.22 -2.91 0.54
C ASP A 106 12.57 -2.29 -0.81
N LEU A 107 12.25 -2.97 -1.90
CA LEU A 107 12.49 -2.50 -3.26
C LEU A 107 11.73 -1.18 -3.52
N PHE A 108 10.48 -1.10 -3.10
CA PHE A 108 9.68 0.11 -3.25
C PHE A 108 10.21 1.25 -2.38
N TYR A 109 10.69 0.97 -1.18
CA TYR A 109 11.39 1.95 -0.35
C TYR A 109 12.60 2.53 -1.08
N PHE A 110 13.48 1.69 -1.64
CA PHE A 110 14.66 2.13 -2.39
C PHE A 110 14.29 3.02 -3.57
N THR A 111 13.28 2.64 -4.35
CA THR A 111 12.84 3.47 -5.49
C THR A 111 12.25 4.81 -5.05
N ARG A 112 11.56 4.86 -3.92
CA ARG A 112 11.05 6.11 -3.34
C ARG A 112 12.19 7.02 -2.87
N VAL A 113 13.25 6.47 -2.30
CA VAL A 113 14.46 7.24 -1.94
C VAL A 113 15.12 7.79 -3.19
N LEU A 114 15.29 6.97 -4.25
CA LEU A 114 15.84 7.42 -5.54
C LEU A 114 15.03 8.55 -6.17
N LYS A 115 13.70 8.46 -6.09
CA LYS A 115 12.82 9.54 -6.54
C LYS A 115 13.04 10.83 -5.74
N LYS A 116 13.10 10.73 -4.41
CA LYS A 116 13.36 11.87 -3.53
C LYS A 116 14.70 12.54 -3.83
N LYS A 117 15.68 11.77 -4.29
CA LYS A 117 17.00 12.25 -4.71
C LYS A 117 17.08 12.68 -6.19
N ASN A 118 15.95 12.74 -6.88
CA ASN A 118 15.88 13.09 -8.31
C ASN A 118 16.71 12.18 -9.24
N LYS A 119 16.95 10.93 -8.82
CA LYS A 119 17.63 9.91 -9.66
C LYS A 119 16.67 9.22 -10.61
N ILE A 120 15.39 9.17 -10.25
CA ILE A 120 14.31 8.71 -11.10
C ILE A 120 13.16 9.73 -11.07
N HIS A 121 12.34 9.73 -12.13
CA HIS A 121 11.21 10.64 -12.23
C HIS A 121 10.02 10.18 -11.39
N SER A 122 9.67 8.90 -11.46
CA SER A 122 8.52 8.36 -10.75
C SER A 122 8.68 6.89 -10.38
N THR A 123 7.97 6.48 -9.34
CA THR A 123 7.86 5.08 -8.92
C THR A 123 6.46 4.84 -8.37
N TRP A 124 5.93 3.64 -8.63
CA TRP A 124 4.64 3.18 -8.12
C TRP A 124 4.60 1.66 -8.06
N PHE A 125 3.68 1.13 -7.27
CA PHE A 125 3.41 -0.30 -7.20
C PHE A 125 2.10 -0.59 -7.92
N ALA A 126 2.13 -1.48 -8.90
CA ALA A 126 0.97 -1.93 -9.64
C ALA A 126 1.21 -3.31 -10.25
N ASN A 127 0.16 -4.09 -10.41
CA ASN A 127 0.24 -5.43 -10.98
C ASN A 127 1.28 -6.32 -10.28
N ASN A 128 1.31 -6.27 -8.94
CA ASN A 128 2.23 -7.01 -8.07
C ASN A 128 3.72 -6.69 -8.29
N THR A 129 4.04 -5.55 -8.83
CA THR A 129 5.41 -5.19 -9.24
C THR A 129 5.69 -3.73 -8.94
N VAL A 130 6.94 -3.44 -8.54
CA VAL A 130 7.46 -2.08 -8.47
C VAL A 130 7.77 -1.60 -9.89
N ASN A 131 7.27 -0.44 -10.23
CA ASN A 131 7.48 0.19 -11.53
C ASN A 131 8.22 1.51 -11.34
N ILE A 132 9.08 1.85 -12.29
CA ILE A 132 9.79 3.13 -12.32
C ILE A 132 9.79 3.75 -13.72
N LYS A 133 9.91 5.07 -13.74
CA LYS A 133 10.36 5.84 -14.91
C LYS A 133 11.59 6.63 -14.53
N VAL A 134 12.67 6.51 -15.32
CA VAL A 134 13.91 7.24 -15.07
C VAL A 134 13.73 8.72 -15.38
N LYS A 135 13.08 9.02 -16.52
CA LYS A 135 12.67 10.38 -16.95
C LYS A 135 11.18 10.35 -17.31
N GLN A 136 10.55 11.51 -17.40
CA GLN A 136 9.15 11.61 -17.79
C GLN A 136 8.86 10.93 -19.13
N SER A 137 9.75 11.08 -20.10
CA SER A 137 9.66 10.50 -21.45
C SER A 137 10.18 9.07 -21.57
N SER A 138 10.78 8.52 -20.49
CA SER A 138 11.34 7.17 -20.51
C SER A 138 10.24 6.11 -20.49
N PRO A 139 10.50 4.90 -21.02
CA PRO A 139 9.59 3.78 -20.86
C PRO A 139 9.46 3.40 -19.38
N THR A 140 8.38 2.71 -19.05
CA THR A 140 8.20 2.12 -17.72
C THR A 140 9.03 0.85 -17.59
N PHE A 141 9.85 0.78 -16.55
CA PHE A 141 10.59 -0.43 -16.18
C PHE A 141 9.90 -1.12 -15.01
N LYS A 142 9.67 -2.43 -15.15
CA LYS A 142 9.23 -3.30 -14.06
C LYS A 142 10.46 -3.83 -13.33
N ILE A 143 10.50 -3.63 -12.02
CA ILE A 143 11.65 -3.98 -11.19
C ILE A 143 11.29 -5.14 -10.28
N PHE A 144 12.03 -6.22 -10.38
CA PHE A 144 11.86 -7.43 -9.56
C PHE A 144 13.01 -7.61 -8.55
N HIS A 145 14.17 -7.06 -8.87
CA HIS A 145 15.39 -7.19 -8.06
C HIS A 145 16.15 -5.86 -8.01
N LYS A 146 16.82 -5.65 -6.89
CA LYS A 146 17.68 -4.49 -6.65
C LYS A 146 18.77 -4.34 -7.71
N SER A 147 19.36 -5.45 -8.16
CA SER A 147 20.39 -5.45 -9.21
C SER A 147 19.93 -4.84 -10.54
N GLU A 148 18.62 -4.92 -10.84
CA GLU A 148 18.07 -4.28 -12.03
C GLU A 148 18.09 -2.74 -11.91
N LEU A 149 17.85 -2.19 -10.70
CA LEU A 149 17.99 -0.75 -10.44
C LEU A 149 19.42 -0.28 -10.63
N GLU A 150 20.37 -1.03 -10.10
CA GLU A 150 21.80 -0.74 -10.23
C GLU A 150 22.22 -0.71 -11.71
N ALA A 151 21.78 -1.70 -12.50
CA ALA A 151 22.05 -1.77 -13.93
C ALA A 151 21.41 -0.63 -14.73
N ILE A 152 20.13 -0.31 -14.49
CA ILE A 152 19.38 0.74 -15.20
C ILE A 152 19.98 2.12 -14.90
N LEU A 153 20.33 2.39 -13.64
CA LEU A 153 20.84 3.68 -13.19
C LEU A 153 22.36 3.77 -13.21
N LYS A 154 23.05 2.67 -13.56
CA LYS A 154 24.52 2.56 -13.54
C LYS A 154 25.11 2.91 -12.17
N LEU A 155 24.46 2.43 -11.11
CA LEU A 155 24.94 2.58 -9.73
C LEU A 155 25.87 1.45 -9.38
N ASP A 156 26.99 1.77 -8.73
CA ASP A 156 27.98 0.77 -8.31
C ASP A 156 27.50 0.00 -7.09
N ASP A 157 26.82 0.69 -6.17
CA ASP A 157 26.26 0.11 -4.95
C ASP A 157 25.05 0.93 -4.46
N LEU A 158 23.88 0.36 -4.58
CA LEU A 158 22.64 1.01 -4.16
C LEU A 158 22.55 1.17 -2.63
N ASP A 159 23.03 0.20 -1.86
CA ASP A 159 23.03 0.28 -0.39
C ASP A 159 23.98 1.37 0.09
N TYR A 160 25.15 1.47 -0.50
CA TYR A 160 26.08 2.57 -0.21
C TYR A 160 25.46 3.92 -0.53
N PHE A 161 24.79 4.04 -1.67
CA PHE A 161 24.12 5.27 -2.07
C PHE A 161 23.00 5.66 -1.10
N ILE A 162 22.22 4.70 -0.61
CA ILE A 162 21.12 4.92 0.34
C ILE A 162 21.66 5.20 1.74
N SER A 163 22.71 4.50 2.17
CA SER A 163 23.31 4.66 3.50
C SER A 163 23.99 6.00 3.72
N ASN A 164 24.40 6.67 2.65
CA ASN A 164 25.03 7.99 2.70
C ASN A 164 24.03 9.15 2.48
N LEU A 165 22.76 8.87 2.73
CA LEU A 165 21.70 9.87 2.72
C LEU A 165 21.44 10.42 4.12
#